data_729b4aaba2507ed05f588a692b0c857b
#
_entry.id   729b4aaba2507ed05f588a692b0c857b
#
_cell.length_a   1.000
_cell.length_b   1.000
_cell.length_c   1.000
_cell.angle_alpha   90.00
_cell.angle_beta   90.00
_cell.angle_gamma   90.00
#
_symmetry.space_group_name_H-M   'P 1'
#
loop_
_entity.id
_entity.type
_entity.pdbx_description
1 polymer ?
#
loop_
_entity_poly.entity_id
_entity_poly.type
_entity_poly.pdbx_seq_one_letter_code
_entity_poly.pdbx_strand_id
1 'polypeptide(L)'
;MFDFTFKVNNDSVDARIGFNPILNTSNVIEFVIVTITNTTFENLITKENEQSRYVSITKENLNRFSDSLVSLVHEISQPLLALNLKIDLITKKYANTDKQLSKEIDELKNYSQRITDVVDLARSYSQSAETNDFKQLVLNDILETISKNLNYEFQKNNVKVHLSIPNEDIYCLAKTDLLIDSFTKVLNNILSYNEFDSQKELKIKLTKENSNIASIIFDNNFMNEDSNFYDNCFNFTNINKGSGSISFPLAKEIIEGFGGTITARKKPQGSIFSINFPQYVSNERQQLLNLMDIHNSSD
;
A
#
# COMPACT_ATOMS: atom_id res chain seq x y z
N MET A 1 17.14 33.61 8.05
CA MET A 1 16.81 33.17 6.68
C MET A 1 15.52 32.41 6.78
N PHE A 2 14.50 32.73 5.97
CA PHE A 2 13.16 32.17 6.09
C PHE A 2 12.69 31.75 4.70
N ASP A 3 12.08 30.58 4.58
CA ASP A 3 11.50 30.08 3.34
C ASP A 3 10.00 30.39 3.32
N PHE A 4 9.50 30.89 2.18
CA PHE A 4 8.11 31.29 1.98
C PHE A 4 7.63 30.78 0.61
N THR A 5 6.33 30.42 0.53
CA THR A 5 5.68 30.11 -0.73
C THR A 5 4.65 31.18 -1.04
N PHE A 6 4.72 31.77 -2.22
CA PHE A 6 3.79 32.79 -2.70
C PHE A 6 2.97 32.25 -3.86
N LYS A 7 1.77 32.78 -4.04
CA LYS A 7 0.99 32.56 -5.27
C LYS A 7 1.11 33.79 -6.18
N VAL A 8 1.62 33.59 -7.39
CA VAL A 8 1.72 34.61 -8.42
C VAL A 8 0.96 34.13 -9.66
N ASN A 9 -0.10 34.82 -10.07
CA ASN A 9 -0.91 34.46 -11.23
C ASN A 9 -1.40 32.97 -11.27
N ASN A 10 -1.79 32.42 -10.14
CA ASN A 10 -2.14 31.00 -9.90
C ASN A 10 -0.95 30.02 -9.80
N ASP A 11 0.27 30.46 -10.03
CA ASP A 11 1.46 29.64 -9.84
C ASP A 11 2.01 29.77 -8.43
N SER A 12 2.57 28.69 -7.89
CA SER A 12 3.25 28.68 -6.59
C SER A 12 4.72 28.94 -6.80
N VAL A 13 5.24 29.99 -6.14
CA VAL A 13 6.66 30.39 -6.22
C VAL A 13 7.27 30.28 -4.84
N ASP A 14 8.29 29.46 -4.70
CA ASP A 14 9.07 29.34 -3.46
C ASP A 14 10.19 30.38 -3.45
N ALA A 15 10.33 31.11 -2.35
CA ALA A 15 11.38 32.09 -2.18
C ALA A 15 12.02 32.02 -0.80
N ARG A 16 13.31 32.28 -0.77
CA ARG A 16 14.10 32.42 0.46
C ARG A 16 14.42 33.87 0.72
N ILE A 17 14.05 34.36 1.92
CA ILE A 17 14.28 35.73 2.34
C ILE A 17 15.38 35.76 3.40
N GLY A 18 16.44 36.48 3.11
CA GLY A 18 17.55 36.76 4.04
C GLY A 18 17.53 38.22 4.51
N PHE A 19 17.81 38.45 5.81
CA PHE A 19 17.97 39.76 6.39
C PHE A 19 19.41 39.89 6.87
N ASN A 20 20.18 40.83 6.30
CA ASN A 20 21.56 41.09 6.67
C ASN A 20 21.67 42.52 7.23
N PRO A 21 21.79 42.69 8.56
CA PRO A 21 21.94 44.01 9.14
C PRO A 21 23.33 44.59 8.88
N ILE A 22 23.39 45.86 8.54
CA ILE A 22 24.63 46.66 8.47
C ILE A 22 24.67 47.55 9.71
N LEU A 23 25.75 47.43 10.45
CA LEU A 23 25.97 48.17 11.67
C LEU A 23 26.83 49.42 11.40
N ASN A 24 26.54 50.51 12.08
CA ASN A 24 27.39 51.69 12.10
C ASN A 24 28.60 51.53 13.06
N THR A 25 29.46 52.52 13.13
CA THR A 25 30.64 52.53 14.02
C THR A 25 30.30 52.40 15.51
N SER A 26 29.06 52.65 15.88
CA SER A 26 28.54 52.53 17.26
C SER A 26 27.83 51.22 17.52
N ASN A 27 27.93 50.23 16.60
CA ASN A 27 27.32 48.90 16.68
C ASN A 27 25.77 48.91 16.70
N VAL A 28 25.18 49.96 16.10
CA VAL A 28 23.72 50.10 15.91
C VAL A 28 23.39 49.78 14.47
N ILE A 29 22.26 49.09 14.27
CA ILE A 29 21.78 48.75 12.91
C ILE A 29 21.45 50.06 12.18
N GLU A 30 22.17 50.34 11.11
CA GLU A 30 21.97 51.52 10.25
C GLU A 30 21.09 51.17 9.05
N PHE A 31 21.33 49.98 8.47
CA PHE A 31 20.57 49.44 7.32
C PHE A 31 20.36 47.96 7.48
N VAL A 32 19.33 47.43 6.80
CA VAL A 32 19.13 46.00 6.63
C VAL A 32 19.04 45.70 5.14
N ILE A 33 19.96 44.88 4.63
CA ILE A 33 19.87 44.36 3.27
C ILE A 33 18.90 43.17 3.30
N VAL A 34 17.83 43.27 2.53
CA VAL A 34 16.88 42.17 2.32
C VAL A 34 17.21 41.52 0.99
N THR A 35 17.54 40.24 1.03
CA THR A 35 17.77 39.44 -0.17
C THR A 35 16.57 38.51 -0.36
N ILE A 36 16.02 38.45 -1.57
CA ILE A 36 14.93 37.54 -1.96
C ILE A 36 15.47 36.68 -3.09
N THR A 37 15.54 35.36 -2.86
CA THR A 37 16.02 34.40 -3.85
C THR A 37 14.86 33.47 -4.22
N ASN A 38 14.56 33.36 -5.50
CA ASN A 38 13.60 32.36 -5.99
C ASN A 38 14.24 30.98 -5.89
N THR A 39 13.65 30.09 -5.07
CA THR A 39 14.13 28.72 -4.85
C THR A 39 13.22 27.67 -5.46
N THR A 40 12.22 28.08 -6.26
CA THR A 40 11.24 27.16 -6.86
C THR A 40 11.93 26.07 -7.69
N PHE A 41 12.88 26.45 -8.53
CA PHE A 41 13.61 25.52 -9.38
C PHE A 41 14.48 24.54 -8.58
N GLU A 42 15.19 25.02 -7.55
CA GLU A 42 16.02 24.17 -6.67
C GLU A 42 15.16 23.19 -5.90
N ASN A 43 14.02 23.62 -5.40
CA ASN A 43 13.08 22.77 -4.67
C ASN A 43 12.45 21.70 -5.58
N LEU A 44 12.10 22.07 -6.82
CA LEU A 44 11.56 21.11 -7.80
C LEU A 44 12.58 20.03 -8.18
N ILE A 45 13.85 20.42 -8.46
CA ILE A 45 14.92 19.46 -8.75
C ILE A 45 15.16 18.54 -7.54
N THR A 46 15.18 19.08 -6.33
CA THR A 46 15.40 18.30 -5.13
C THR A 46 14.30 17.26 -4.95
N LYS A 47 13.04 17.63 -5.14
CA LYS A 47 11.90 16.71 -5.08
C LYS A 47 11.95 15.66 -6.18
N GLU A 48 12.29 16.00 -7.42
CA GLU A 48 12.42 15.05 -8.51
C GLU A 48 13.53 14.03 -8.23
N ASN A 49 14.66 14.47 -7.69
CA ASN A 49 15.75 13.59 -7.28
C ASN A 49 15.35 12.66 -6.14
N GLU A 50 14.62 13.16 -5.14
CA GLU A 50 14.09 12.35 -4.02
C GLU A 50 13.10 11.31 -4.54
N GLN A 51 12.19 11.68 -5.45
CA GLN A 51 11.24 10.77 -6.07
C GLN A 51 11.94 9.71 -6.92
N SER A 52 12.90 10.10 -7.75
CA SER A 52 13.69 9.17 -8.57
C SER A 52 14.48 8.19 -7.71
N ARG A 53 15.06 8.66 -6.60
CA ARG A 53 15.75 7.82 -5.62
C ARG A 53 14.80 6.85 -4.95
N TYR A 54 13.60 7.32 -4.56
CA TYR A 54 12.56 6.50 -3.97
C TYR A 54 12.12 5.38 -4.92
N VAL A 55 11.85 5.70 -6.20
CA VAL A 55 11.53 4.72 -7.25
C VAL A 55 12.63 3.67 -7.37
N SER A 56 13.89 4.09 -7.39
CA SER A 56 15.03 3.19 -7.52
C SER A 56 15.15 2.23 -6.33
N ILE A 57 15.02 2.75 -5.11
CA ILE A 57 15.08 1.94 -3.88
C ILE A 57 13.90 0.95 -3.84
N THR A 58 12.70 1.40 -4.17
CA THR A 58 11.51 0.54 -4.21
C THR A 58 11.66 -0.59 -5.22
N LYS A 59 12.18 -0.29 -6.43
CA LYS A 59 12.50 -1.31 -7.43
C LYS A 59 13.54 -2.32 -6.92
N GLU A 60 14.60 -1.85 -6.31
CA GLU A 60 15.67 -2.71 -5.80
C GLU A 60 15.16 -3.65 -4.70
N ASN A 61 14.37 -3.13 -3.77
CA ASN A 61 13.78 -3.93 -2.70
C ASN A 61 12.83 -5.00 -3.24
N LEU A 62 11.98 -4.65 -4.20
CA LEU A 62 11.07 -5.59 -4.83
C LEU A 62 11.81 -6.67 -5.62
N ASN A 63 12.87 -6.31 -6.35
CA ASN A 63 13.66 -7.29 -7.09
C ASN A 63 14.37 -8.26 -6.15
N ARG A 64 15.01 -7.78 -5.10
CA ARG A 64 15.66 -8.64 -4.09
C ARG A 64 14.68 -9.59 -3.42
N PHE A 65 13.50 -9.10 -3.07
CA PHE A 65 12.46 -9.94 -2.47
C PHE A 65 11.96 -10.98 -3.48
N SER A 66 11.75 -10.59 -4.73
CA SER A 66 11.37 -11.50 -5.81
C SER A 66 12.37 -12.62 -6.02
N ASP A 67 13.66 -12.31 -6.12
CA ASP A 67 14.71 -13.31 -6.33
C ASP A 67 14.73 -14.34 -5.19
N SER A 68 14.56 -13.87 -3.96
CA SER A 68 14.46 -14.74 -2.79
C SER A 68 13.22 -15.64 -2.84
N LEU A 69 12.08 -15.11 -3.30
CA LEU A 69 10.84 -15.86 -3.43
C LEU A 69 10.91 -16.93 -4.52
N VAL A 70 11.55 -16.67 -5.66
CA VAL A 70 11.69 -17.66 -6.76
C VAL A 70 12.31 -18.95 -6.25
N SER A 71 13.44 -18.83 -5.53
CA SER A 71 14.15 -19.98 -4.97
C SER A 71 13.27 -20.75 -3.96
N LEU A 72 12.64 -20.03 -3.03
CA LEU A 72 11.76 -20.63 -2.02
C LEU A 72 10.54 -21.31 -2.64
N VAL A 73 9.92 -20.69 -3.64
CA VAL A 73 8.75 -21.26 -4.35
C VAL A 73 9.10 -22.58 -5.01
N HIS A 74 10.26 -22.69 -5.66
CA HIS A 74 10.70 -23.93 -6.26
C HIS A 74 10.95 -25.03 -5.22
N GLU A 75 11.62 -24.70 -4.12
CA GLU A 75 11.94 -25.66 -3.06
C GLU A 75 10.71 -26.14 -2.29
N ILE A 76 9.68 -25.30 -2.10
CA ILE A 76 8.46 -25.65 -1.37
C ILE A 76 7.44 -26.36 -2.28
N SER A 77 7.36 -26.00 -3.56
CA SER A 77 6.40 -26.57 -4.49
C SER A 77 6.56 -28.09 -4.64
N GLN A 78 7.79 -28.60 -4.63
CA GLN A 78 8.05 -30.04 -4.81
C GLN A 78 7.53 -30.89 -3.63
N PRO A 79 7.89 -30.64 -2.36
CA PRO A 79 7.34 -31.42 -1.25
C PRO A 79 5.83 -31.21 -1.05
N LEU A 80 5.30 -30.02 -1.40
CA LEU A 80 3.87 -29.74 -1.35
C LEU A 80 3.07 -30.59 -2.34
N LEU A 81 3.57 -30.73 -3.57
CA LEU A 81 2.96 -31.63 -4.56
C LEU A 81 2.93 -33.09 -4.06
N ALA A 82 4.04 -33.56 -3.48
CA ALA A 82 4.12 -34.90 -2.94
C ALA A 82 3.17 -35.10 -1.73
N LEU A 83 2.99 -34.07 -0.90
CA LEU A 83 2.05 -34.08 0.22
C LEU A 83 0.61 -34.17 -0.29
N ASN A 84 0.22 -33.32 -1.25
CA ASN A 84 -1.12 -33.32 -1.85
C ASN A 84 -1.48 -34.68 -2.46
N LEU A 85 -0.56 -35.27 -3.23
CA LEU A 85 -0.75 -36.60 -3.80
C LEU A 85 -0.95 -37.68 -2.71
N LYS A 86 -0.20 -37.62 -1.59
CA LYS A 86 -0.39 -38.55 -0.46
C LYS A 86 -1.73 -38.35 0.23
N ILE A 87 -2.15 -37.11 0.45
CA ILE A 87 -3.45 -36.80 1.04
C ILE A 87 -4.57 -37.36 0.14
N ASP A 88 -4.49 -37.18 -1.17
CA ASP A 88 -5.49 -37.72 -2.13
C ASP A 88 -5.55 -39.25 -2.12
N LEU A 89 -4.39 -39.91 -2.04
CA LEU A 89 -4.34 -41.37 -1.93
C LEU A 89 -4.97 -41.88 -0.63
N ILE A 90 -4.69 -41.23 0.49
CA ILE A 90 -5.28 -41.57 1.80
C ILE A 90 -6.80 -41.32 1.76
N THR A 91 -7.23 -40.19 1.20
CA THR A 91 -8.65 -39.87 1.02
C THR A 91 -9.38 -40.95 0.22
N LYS A 92 -8.83 -41.31 -0.94
CA LYS A 92 -9.45 -42.40 -1.78
C LYS A 92 -9.52 -43.73 -1.08
N LYS A 93 -8.53 -44.07 -0.24
CA LYS A 93 -8.44 -45.35 0.44
C LYS A 93 -9.35 -45.45 1.66
N TYR A 94 -9.57 -44.36 2.41
CA TYR A 94 -10.18 -44.37 3.72
C TYR A 94 -11.41 -43.48 3.88
N ALA A 95 -11.87 -42.75 2.86
CA ALA A 95 -12.96 -41.78 2.91
C ALA A 95 -14.29 -42.30 3.52
N ASN A 96 -14.50 -43.63 3.49
CA ASN A 96 -15.73 -44.24 3.98
C ASN A 96 -15.54 -45.10 5.22
N THR A 97 -14.36 -45.11 5.86
CA THR A 97 -14.02 -46.08 6.90
C THR A 97 -14.17 -45.51 8.32
N ASP A 98 -13.88 -44.22 8.52
CA ASP A 98 -13.93 -43.59 9.84
C ASP A 98 -14.22 -42.09 9.71
N LYS A 99 -15.26 -41.60 10.41
CA LYS A 99 -15.64 -40.17 10.39
C LYS A 99 -14.58 -39.29 11.03
N GLN A 100 -13.83 -39.74 12.01
CA GLN A 100 -12.79 -38.98 12.67
C GLN A 100 -11.57 -38.83 11.77
N LEU A 101 -11.17 -39.91 11.09
CA LEU A 101 -10.10 -39.91 10.11
C LEU A 101 -10.43 -39.01 8.90
N SER A 102 -11.70 -39.02 8.47
CA SER A 102 -12.15 -38.10 7.40
C SER A 102 -11.98 -36.64 7.78
N LYS A 103 -12.32 -36.27 9.02
CA LYS A 103 -12.15 -34.90 9.52
C LYS A 103 -10.69 -34.47 9.58
N GLU A 104 -9.80 -35.34 10.06
CA GLU A 104 -8.36 -35.07 10.11
C GLU A 104 -7.74 -34.92 8.69
N ILE A 105 -8.23 -35.73 7.73
CA ILE A 105 -7.81 -35.59 6.32
C ILE A 105 -8.28 -34.27 5.73
N ASP A 106 -9.51 -33.84 6.03
CA ASP A 106 -10.03 -32.55 5.56
C ASP A 106 -9.24 -31.35 6.16
N GLU A 107 -8.83 -31.47 7.43
CA GLU A 107 -7.94 -30.49 8.05
C GLU A 107 -6.56 -30.45 7.35
N LEU A 108 -5.97 -31.60 7.06
CA LEU A 108 -4.71 -31.68 6.32
C LEU A 108 -4.83 -31.09 4.91
N LYS A 109 -5.94 -31.33 4.19
CA LYS A 109 -6.22 -30.68 2.91
C LYS A 109 -6.26 -29.16 3.01
N ASN A 110 -6.93 -28.66 4.06
CA ASN A 110 -7.02 -27.22 4.30
C ASN A 110 -5.65 -26.61 4.57
N TYR A 111 -4.79 -27.29 5.36
CA TYR A 111 -3.41 -26.82 5.59
C TYR A 111 -2.59 -26.84 4.30
N SER A 112 -2.68 -27.91 3.52
CA SER A 112 -1.97 -28.03 2.27
C SER A 112 -2.42 -26.97 1.25
N GLN A 113 -3.72 -26.71 1.16
CA GLN A 113 -4.27 -25.66 0.30
C GLN A 113 -3.75 -24.27 0.71
N ARG A 114 -3.71 -23.98 2.01
CA ARG A 114 -3.13 -22.71 2.51
C ARG A 114 -1.68 -22.53 2.09
N ILE A 115 -0.86 -23.60 2.15
CA ILE A 115 0.53 -23.52 1.70
C ILE A 115 0.60 -23.32 0.18
N THR A 116 -0.27 -23.97 -0.59
CA THR A 116 -0.38 -23.78 -2.04
C THR A 116 -0.70 -22.33 -2.38
N ASP A 117 -1.68 -21.74 -1.69
CA ASP A 117 -2.07 -20.34 -1.90
C ASP A 117 -0.90 -19.36 -1.66
N VAL A 118 -0.05 -19.67 -0.67
CA VAL A 118 1.18 -18.92 -0.38
C VAL A 118 2.19 -19.03 -1.51
N VAL A 119 2.41 -20.25 -1.97
CA VAL A 119 3.37 -20.54 -3.06
C VAL A 119 2.93 -19.88 -4.35
N ASP A 120 1.65 -19.96 -4.68
CA ASP A 120 1.09 -19.36 -5.90
C ASP A 120 1.16 -17.83 -5.84
N LEU A 121 0.96 -17.25 -4.67
CA LEU A 121 1.12 -15.83 -4.48
C LEU A 121 2.58 -15.40 -4.58
N ALA A 122 3.51 -16.12 -3.96
CA ALA A 122 4.93 -15.85 -4.08
C ALA A 122 5.39 -15.94 -5.54
N ARG A 123 4.84 -16.89 -6.30
CA ARG A 123 5.08 -17.02 -7.74
C ARG A 123 4.53 -15.85 -8.54
N SER A 124 3.30 -15.42 -8.28
CA SER A 124 2.69 -14.28 -8.98
C SER A 124 3.45 -12.99 -8.69
N TYR A 125 3.92 -12.82 -7.45
CA TYR A 125 4.75 -11.69 -7.05
C TYR A 125 6.09 -11.69 -7.79
N SER A 126 6.76 -12.83 -7.84
CA SER A 126 8.03 -13.01 -8.53
C SER A 126 7.91 -12.70 -10.03
N GLN A 127 6.92 -13.25 -10.70
CA GLN A 127 6.67 -12.98 -12.13
C GLN A 127 6.36 -11.50 -12.39
N SER A 128 5.62 -10.86 -11.50
CA SER A 128 5.34 -9.43 -11.60
C SER A 128 6.57 -8.57 -11.34
N ALA A 129 7.54 -9.03 -10.55
CA ALA A 129 8.77 -8.27 -10.29
C ALA A 129 9.68 -8.18 -11.51
N GLU A 130 9.67 -9.20 -12.38
CA GLU A 130 10.47 -9.22 -13.62
C GLU A 130 10.00 -8.19 -14.65
N THR A 131 8.74 -7.78 -14.60
CA THR A 131 8.20 -6.76 -15.50
C THR A 131 8.52 -5.36 -14.99
N ASN A 132 8.96 -4.46 -15.88
CA ASN A 132 9.29 -3.07 -15.55
C ASN A 132 8.03 -2.17 -15.43
N ASP A 133 6.88 -2.74 -15.05
CA ASP A 133 5.55 -2.11 -15.12
C ASP A 133 5.20 -1.23 -13.92
N PHE A 134 6.20 -0.63 -13.26
CA PHE A 134 5.94 0.43 -12.30
C PHE A 134 5.32 1.63 -13.02
N LYS A 135 4.12 1.99 -12.59
CA LYS A 135 3.36 3.10 -13.15
C LYS A 135 2.92 4.03 -12.04
N GLN A 136 2.78 5.27 -12.41
CA GLN A 136 1.96 6.17 -11.64
C GLN A 136 0.50 5.75 -11.79
N LEU A 137 -0.14 5.43 -10.68
CA LEU A 137 -1.53 4.96 -10.63
C LEU A 137 -2.40 5.99 -9.91
N VAL A 138 -3.61 6.16 -10.41
CA VAL A 138 -4.66 6.94 -9.76
C VAL A 138 -5.35 6.02 -8.74
N LEU A 139 -5.17 6.30 -7.45
CA LEU A 139 -5.76 5.50 -6.37
C LEU A 139 -7.29 5.55 -6.38
N ASN A 140 -7.88 6.63 -6.88
CA ASN A 140 -9.30 6.78 -7.09
C ASN A 140 -9.84 5.63 -7.97
N ASP A 141 -9.24 5.43 -9.15
CA ASP A 141 -9.63 4.39 -10.11
C ASP A 141 -9.42 2.98 -9.56
N ILE A 142 -8.31 2.78 -8.84
CA ILE A 142 -8.00 1.49 -8.19
C ILE A 142 -9.09 1.10 -7.20
N LEU A 143 -9.47 2.03 -6.30
CA LEU A 143 -10.50 1.75 -5.29
C LEU A 143 -11.89 1.56 -5.89
N GLU A 144 -12.25 2.30 -6.95
CA GLU A 144 -13.47 2.05 -7.69
C GLU A 144 -13.47 0.67 -8.35
N THR A 145 -12.37 0.28 -8.99
CA THR A 145 -12.21 -1.01 -9.64
C THR A 145 -12.39 -2.15 -8.64
N ILE A 146 -11.73 -2.07 -7.49
CA ILE A 146 -11.81 -3.07 -6.42
C ILE A 146 -13.23 -3.13 -5.86
N SER A 147 -13.88 -1.99 -5.64
CA SER A 147 -15.26 -1.94 -5.15
C SER A 147 -16.24 -2.60 -6.13
N LYS A 148 -16.05 -2.41 -7.44
CA LYS A 148 -16.84 -3.07 -8.49
C LYS A 148 -16.57 -4.57 -8.52
N ASN A 149 -15.31 -5.00 -8.48
CA ASN A 149 -14.91 -6.40 -8.52
C ASN A 149 -15.44 -7.20 -7.33
N LEU A 150 -15.43 -6.60 -6.13
CA LEU A 150 -15.90 -7.23 -4.90
C LEU A 150 -17.39 -7.07 -4.62
N ASN A 151 -18.16 -6.43 -5.51
CA ASN A 151 -19.58 -6.18 -5.29
C ASN A 151 -20.39 -7.47 -5.00
N TYR A 152 -20.08 -8.56 -5.68
CA TYR A 152 -20.73 -9.85 -5.42
C TYR A 152 -20.43 -10.36 -4.00
N GLU A 153 -19.16 -10.28 -3.55
CA GLU A 153 -18.77 -10.71 -2.21
C GLU A 153 -19.38 -9.82 -1.12
N PHE A 154 -19.51 -8.52 -1.37
CA PHE A 154 -20.21 -7.60 -0.46
C PHE A 154 -21.69 -7.99 -0.29
N GLN A 155 -22.39 -8.26 -1.40
CA GLN A 155 -23.79 -8.69 -1.37
C GLN A 155 -23.95 -10.04 -0.68
N LYS A 156 -23.13 -11.04 -1.03
CA LYS A 156 -23.13 -12.38 -0.45
C LYS A 156 -22.94 -12.36 1.08
N ASN A 157 -22.12 -11.45 1.60
CA ASN A 157 -21.84 -11.31 3.02
C ASN A 157 -22.77 -10.28 3.71
N ASN A 158 -23.79 -9.74 3.03
CA ASN A 158 -24.70 -8.70 3.54
C ASN A 158 -23.97 -7.47 4.09
N VAL A 159 -22.89 -7.03 3.41
CA VAL A 159 -22.10 -5.86 3.79
C VAL A 159 -22.51 -4.65 2.96
N LYS A 160 -22.94 -3.58 3.63
CA LYS A 160 -23.19 -2.28 3.00
C LYS A 160 -21.88 -1.51 2.88
N VAL A 161 -21.49 -1.17 1.64
CA VAL A 161 -20.26 -0.46 1.37
C VAL A 161 -20.52 1.02 1.14
N HIS A 162 -19.71 1.87 1.77
CA HIS A 162 -19.68 3.31 1.58
C HIS A 162 -18.31 3.71 1.04
N LEU A 163 -18.26 4.08 -0.24
CA LEU A 163 -17.04 4.54 -0.89
C LEU A 163 -16.97 6.07 -0.85
N SER A 164 -15.91 6.62 -0.27
CA SER A 164 -15.66 8.07 -0.16
C SER A 164 -14.32 8.41 -0.80
N ILE A 165 -14.37 8.90 -2.02
CA ILE A 165 -13.21 9.25 -2.85
C ILE A 165 -13.28 10.75 -3.16
N PRO A 166 -12.18 11.51 -3.02
CA PRO A 166 -12.15 12.93 -3.39
C PRO A 166 -12.22 13.10 -4.91
N ASN A 167 -12.66 14.29 -5.36
CA ASN A 167 -12.69 14.62 -6.79
C ASN A 167 -11.29 14.85 -7.37
N GLU A 168 -10.30 15.17 -6.52
CA GLU A 168 -8.89 15.31 -6.92
C GLU A 168 -8.26 13.93 -7.08
N ASP A 169 -7.54 13.71 -8.18
CA ASP A 169 -6.78 12.48 -8.40
C ASP A 169 -5.63 12.38 -7.40
N ILE A 170 -5.57 11.27 -6.70
CA ILE A 170 -4.49 10.94 -5.76
C ILE A 170 -3.64 9.85 -6.38
N TYR A 171 -2.34 10.10 -6.46
CA TYR A 171 -1.41 9.22 -7.17
C TYR A 171 -0.50 8.45 -6.22
N CYS A 172 -0.17 7.22 -6.61
CA CYS A 172 0.93 6.45 -6.02
C CYS A 172 1.78 5.82 -7.13
N LEU A 173 2.96 5.34 -6.78
CA LEU A 173 3.82 4.57 -7.67
C LEU A 173 3.73 3.09 -7.30
N ALA A 174 3.15 2.27 -8.18
CA ALA A 174 3.00 0.84 -7.92
C ALA A 174 2.84 0.04 -9.22
N LYS A 175 2.71 -1.28 -9.09
CA LYS A 175 2.25 -2.18 -10.15
C LYS A 175 0.76 -2.43 -9.97
N THR A 176 -0.02 -2.19 -11.02
CA THR A 176 -1.50 -2.20 -10.98
C THR A 176 -2.04 -3.52 -10.41
N ASP A 177 -1.61 -4.65 -10.96
CA ASP A 177 -2.16 -5.95 -10.61
C ASP A 177 -1.84 -6.34 -9.16
N LEU A 178 -0.60 -6.09 -8.72
CA LEU A 178 -0.18 -6.37 -7.34
C LEU A 178 -0.89 -5.48 -6.32
N LEU A 179 -1.11 -4.20 -6.66
CA LEU A 179 -1.81 -3.28 -5.78
C LEU A 179 -3.29 -3.68 -5.63
N ILE A 180 -3.96 -3.99 -6.73
CA ILE A 180 -5.36 -4.47 -6.74
C ILE A 180 -5.45 -5.78 -5.94
N ASP A 181 -4.54 -6.73 -6.18
CA ASP A 181 -4.51 -8.01 -5.48
C ASP A 181 -4.31 -7.84 -3.97
N SER A 182 -3.37 -6.98 -3.56
CA SER A 182 -3.10 -6.73 -2.13
C SER A 182 -4.31 -6.14 -1.41
N PHE A 183 -4.99 -5.14 -2.00
CA PHE A 183 -6.19 -4.55 -1.42
C PHE A 183 -7.35 -5.54 -1.41
N THR A 184 -7.52 -6.32 -2.48
CA THR A 184 -8.53 -7.37 -2.58
C THR A 184 -8.33 -8.41 -1.48
N LYS A 185 -7.09 -8.83 -1.21
CA LYS A 185 -6.77 -9.76 -0.12
C LYS A 185 -7.09 -9.20 1.26
N VAL A 186 -6.78 -7.93 1.51
CA VAL A 186 -7.15 -7.27 2.77
C VAL A 186 -8.67 -7.25 2.94
N LEU A 187 -9.41 -6.85 1.91
CA LEU A 187 -10.87 -6.75 1.95
C LEU A 187 -11.54 -8.12 2.08
N ASN A 188 -11.10 -9.15 1.34
CA ASN A 188 -11.62 -10.51 1.47
C ASN A 188 -11.38 -11.08 2.86
N ASN A 189 -10.25 -10.78 3.47
CA ASN A 189 -10.01 -11.15 4.86
C ASN A 189 -10.97 -10.47 5.82
N ILE A 190 -11.20 -9.17 5.68
CA ILE A 190 -12.19 -8.45 6.48
C ILE A 190 -13.57 -9.07 6.30
N LEU A 191 -13.97 -9.41 5.06
CA LEU A 191 -15.26 -9.99 4.72
C LEU A 191 -15.44 -11.44 5.24
N SER A 192 -14.37 -12.17 5.49
CA SER A 192 -14.44 -13.54 6.02
C SER A 192 -14.97 -13.61 7.46
N TYR A 193 -14.99 -12.50 8.19
CA TYR A 193 -15.50 -12.41 9.54
C TYR A 193 -17.04 -12.25 9.55
N ASN A 194 -17.73 -13.32 9.98
CA ASN A 194 -19.19 -13.43 9.88
C ASN A 194 -19.92 -13.43 11.23
N GLU A 195 -19.30 -13.01 12.32
CA GLU A 195 -19.79 -13.24 13.69
C GLU A 195 -20.95 -12.34 14.15
N PHE A 196 -21.48 -11.44 13.32
CA PHE A 196 -22.51 -10.48 13.75
C PHE A 196 -23.82 -10.60 12.97
N ASP A 197 -24.94 -10.71 13.70
CA ASP A 197 -26.32 -10.63 13.16
C ASP A 197 -26.78 -9.19 12.85
N SER A 198 -25.97 -8.18 13.16
CA SER A 198 -26.27 -6.78 12.88
C SER A 198 -25.89 -6.40 11.43
N GLN A 199 -26.49 -5.32 10.94
CA GLN A 199 -26.16 -4.77 9.63
C GLN A 199 -24.67 -4.45 9.55
N LYS A 200 -23.97 -5.12 8.64
CA LYS A 200 -22.53 -4.95 8.41
C LYS A 200 -22.28 -3.74 7.51
N GLU A 201 -21.38 -2.88 7.93
CA GLU A 201 -20.95 -1.70 7.18
C GLU A 201 -19.44 -1.68 6.99
N LEU A 202 -19.02 -1.37 5.78
CA LEU A 202 -17.63 -1.13 5.40
C LEU A 202 -17.52 0.26 4.76
N LYS A 203 -16.72 1.13 5.35
CA LYS A 203 -16.41 2.45 4.80
C LYS A 203 -15.01 2.39 4.18
N ILE A 204 -14.92 2.64 2.89
CA ILE A 204 -13.66 2.77 2.15
C ILE A 204 -13.46 4.26 1.90
N LYS A 205 -12.41 4.84 2.48
CA LYS A 205 -12.15 6.27 2.39
C LYS A 205 -10.74 6.50 1.83
N LEU A 206 -10.64 7.37 0.82
CA LEU A 206 -9.37 7.89 0.31
C LEU A 206 -9.24 9.35 0.73
N THR A 207 -8.12 9.72 1.31
CA THR A 207 -7.82 11.10 1.71
C THR A 207 -6.36 11.42 1.43
N LYS A 208 -6.09 12.70 1.25
CA LYS A 208 -4.74 13.25 1.20
C LYS A 208 -4.43 13.82 2.57
N GLU A 209 -3.50 13.19 3.28
CA GLU A 209 -2.97 13.71 4.55
C GLU A 209 -1.74 14.55 4.25
N ASN A 210 -1.84 15.86 4.43
CA ASN A 210 -0.81 16.83 4.04
C ASN A 210 -0.53 16.79 2.51
N SER A 211 0.49 17.49 2.03
CA SER A 211 0.82 17.53 0.59
C SER A 211 1.47 16.23 0.06
N ASN A 212 1.87 15.28 0.92
CA ASN A 212 2.79 14.21 0.55
C ASN A 212 2.32 12.78 0.85
N ILE A 213 1.16 12.58 1.50
CA ILE A 213 0.69 11.23 1.90
C ILE A 213 -0.73 11.01 1.41
N ALA A 214 -0.93 9.92 0.66
CA ALA A 214 -2.24 9.37 0.35
C ALA A 214 -2.62 8.35 1.42
N SER A 215 -3.77 8.51 2.06
CA SER A 215 -4.26 7.61 3.11
C SER A 215 -5.55 6.92 2.66
N ILE A 216 -5.54 5.59 2.70
CA ILE A 216 -6.68 4.73 2.40
C ILE A 216 -7.12 4.07 3.71
N ILE A 217 -8.38 4.18 4.04
CA ILE A 217 -8.95 3.65 5.27
C ILE A 217 -10.06 2.66 4.94
N PHE A 218 -9.93 1.42 5.43
CA PHE A 218 -10.99 0.42 5.47
C PHE A 218 -11.53 0.36 6.89
N ASP A 219 -12.68 0.98 7.14
CA ASP A 219 -13.34 1.06 8.44
C ASP A 219 -14.59 0.17 8.41
N ASN A 220 -14.61 -0.87 9.25
CA ASN A 220 -15.72 -1.80 9.34
C ASN A 220 -16.26 -1.92 10.78
N ASN A 221 -17.52 -2.34 10.92
CA ASN A 221 -18.19 -2.52 12.21
C ASN A 221 -18.37 -3.98 12.63
N PHE A 222 -17.83 -4.95 11.88
CA PHE A 222 -18.14 -6.37 12.08
C PHE A 222 -16.94 -7.27 12.39
N MET A 223 -15.71 -6.89 12.02
CA MET A 223 -14.50 -7.63 12.37
C MET A 223 -14.04 -7.22 13.77
N ASN A 224 -14.35 -8.01 14.80
CA ASN A 224 -14.12 -7.64 16.20
C ASN A 224 -13.20 -8.62 16.92
N GLU A 225 -11.96 -8.71 16.48
CA GLU A 225 -10.91 -9.51 17.12
C GLU A 225 -10.34 -8.82 18.39
N ASP A 226 -9.51 -9.51 19.14
CA ASP A 226 -8.81 -8.91 20.26
C ASP A 226 -7.71 -7.93 19.83
N SER A 227 -7.19 -7.11 20.73
CA SER A 227 -6.14 -6.14 20.40
C SER A 227 -4.86 -6.83 19.96
N ASN A 228 -4.52 -7.97 20.56
CA ASN A 228 -3.33 -8.74 20.22
C ASN A 228 -3.37 -9.27 18.77
N PHE A 229 -4.58 -9.55 18.24
CA PHE A 229 -4.74 -9.92 16.83
C PHE A 229 -4.29 -8.77 15.93
N TYR A 230 -4.78 -7.53 16.15
CA TYR A 230 -4.45 -6.39 15.29
C TYR A 230 -2.98 -5.98 15.37
N ASP A 231 -2.34 -6.14 16.54
CA ASP A 231 -0.91 -5.89 16.72
C ASP A 231 -0.04 -6.90 15.94
N ASN A 232 -0.59 -8.08 15.64
CA ASN A 232 0.17 -9.19 15.09
C ASN A 232 -0.35 -9.75 13.76
N CYS A 233 -1.50 -9.29 13.24
CA CYS A 233 -2.12 -9.84 12.03
C CYS A 233 -1.27 -9.75 10.76
N PHE A 234 -0.28 -8.86 10.75
CA PHE A 234 0.67 -8.71 9.66
C PHE A 234 1.98 -9.51 9.84
N ASN A 235 2.10 -10.31 10.89
CA ASN A 235 3.31 -11.10 11.15
C ASN A 235 3.15 -12.53 10.65
N PHE A 236 4.08 -13.01 9.82
CA PHE A 236 4.09 -14.39 9.33
C PHE A 236 4.18 -15.44 10.44
N THR A 237 4.77 -15.10 11.60
CA THR A 237 4.95 -16.03 12.75
C THR A 237 3.65 -16.41 13.45
N ASN A 238 2.56 -15.68 13.24
CA ASN A 238 1.28 -15.90 13.94
C ASN A 238 0.24 -16.70 13.13
N ILE A 239 0.59 -17.14 11.94
CA ILE A 239 -0.28 -17.93 11.05
C ILE A 239 -0.73 -19.25 11.69
N ASN A 240 0.04 -19.80 12.63
CA ASN A 240 -0.21 -21.10 13.27
C ASN A 240 -1.22 -21.06 14.43
N LYS A 241 -1.75 -19.91 14.84
CA LYS A 241 -2.66 -19.77 15.98
C LYS A 241 -4.15 -19.76 15.62
N GLY A 242 -4.52 -20.41 14.52
CA GLY A 242 -5.93 -20.79 14.25
C GLY A 242 -6.79 -19.74 13.53
N SER A 243 -6.47 -18.45 13.58
CA SER A 243 -7.24 -17.38 12.94
C SER A 243 -6.45 -16.53 11.92
N GLY A 244 -5.14 -16.80 11.78
CA GLY A 244 -4.26 -15.99 10.92
C GLY A 244 -4.36 -16.35 9.46
N SER A 245 -4.99 -15.52 8.64
CA SER A 245 -4.84 -15.59 7.18
C SER A 245 -3.48 -15.05 6.78
N ILE A 246 -2.78 -15.77 5.90
CA ILE A 246 -1.51 -15.33 5.31
C ILE A 246 -1.66 -14.07 4.43
N SER A 247 -2.89 -13.76 4.05
CA SER A 247 -3.18 -12.64 3.16
C SER A 247 -2.81 -11.27 3.75
N PHE A 248 -2.94 -11.08 5.07
CA PHE A 248 -2.52 -9.81 5.70
C PHE A 248 -1.00 -9.60 5.68
N PRO A 249 -0.16 -10.57 6.12
CA PRO A 249 1.29 -10.45 5.99
C PRO A 249 1.75 -10.18 4.56
N LEU A 250 1.15 -10.89 3.60
CA LEU A 250 1.51 -10.72 2.18
C LEU A 250 1.08 -9.37 1.61
N ALA A 251 -0.13 -8.91 1.95
CA ALA A 251 -0.57 -7.57 1.56
C ALA A 251 0.37 -6.50 2.13
N LYS A 252 0.86 -6.68 3.36
CA LYS A 252 1.85 -5.80 3.98
C LYS A 252 3.15 -5.77 3.17
N GLU A 253 3.74 -6.93 2.84
CA GLU A 253 4.98 -7.00 2.06
C GLU A 253 4.85 -6.30 0.70
N ILE A 254 3.71 -6.47 0.01
CA ILE A 254 3.45 -5.80 -1.27
C ILE A 254 3.33 -4.28 -1.08
N ILE A 255 2.55 -3.84 -0.09
CA ILE A 255 2.34 -2.41 0.19
C ILE A 255 3.64 -1.73 0.61
N GLU A 256 4.41 -2.37 1.51
CA GLU A 256 5.72 -1.86 1.95
C GLU A 256 6.76 -1.92 0.82
N GLY A 257 6.69 -2.93 -0.05
CA GLY A 257 7.49 -3.00 -1.28
C GLY A 257 7.23 -1.83 -2.24
N PHE A 258 6.04 -1.23 -2.22
CA PHE A 258 5.74 0.01 -2.93
C PHE A 258 6.00 1.27 -2.07
N GLY A 259 6.67 1.12 -0.92
CA GLY A 259 7.00 2.20 0.01
C GLY A 259 5.82 2.75 0.79
N GLY A 260 4.70 2.04 0.76
CA GLY A 260 3.56 2.32 1.62
C GLY A 260 3.75 1.74 3.03
N THR A 261 2.75 1.95 3.86
CA THR A 261 2.63 1.30 5.17
C THR A 261 1.21 0.81 5.34
N ILE A 262 1.03 -0.30 6.07
CA ILE A 262 -0.30 -0.79 6.47
C ILE A 262 -0.32 -1.05 7.97
N THR A 263 -1.39 -0.60 8.60
CA THR A 263 -1.65 -0.82 10.03
C THR A 263 -3.09 -1.22 10.26
N ALA A 264 -3.35 -1.93 11.35
CA ALA A 264 -4.70 -2.28 11.78
C ALA A 264 -4.89 -1.90 13.24
N ARG A 265 -6.11 -1.54 13.61
CA ARG A 265 -6.46 -1.25 14.99
C ARG A 265 -7.89 -1.65 15.30
N LYS A 266 -8.11 -2.07 16.55
CA LYS A 266 -9.43 -2.32 17.11
C LYS A 266 -10.20 -1.01 17.33
N LYS A 267 -11.52 -1.06 17.14
CA LYS A 267 -12.48 -0.05 17.61
C LYS A 267 -13.39 -0.65 18.71
N PRO A 268 -14.18 0.18 19.40
CA PRO A 268 -15.24 -0.32 20.29
C PRO A 268 -16.18 -1.30 19.58
N GLN A 269 -16.44 -1.09 18.30
CA GLN A 269 -17.17 -2.01 17.43
C GLN A 269 -16.47 -2.06 16.07
N GLY A 270 -15.91 -3.23 15.73
CA GLY A 270 -15.20 -3.47 14.49
C GLY A 270 -13.73 -3.04 14.51
N SER A 271 -13.19 -2.72 13.35
CA SER A 271 -11.77 -2.42 13.16
C SER A 271 -11.52 -1.39 12.06
N ILE A 272 -10.31 -0.82 12.08
CA ILE A 272 -9.81 0.07 11.05
C ILE A 272 -8.49 -0.48 10.51
N PHE A 273 -8.39 -0.58 9.20
CA PHE A 273 -7.15 -0.81 8.47
C PHE A 273 -6.77 0.48 7.76
N SER A 274 -5.55 0.95 7.96
CA SER A 274 -5.04 2.19 7.38
C SER A 274 -3.83 1.88 6.50
N ILE A 275 -3.88 2.30 5.26
CA ILE A 275 -2.81 2.13 4.26
C ILE A 275 -2.37 3.52 3.81
N ASN A 276 -1.09 3.80 3.92
CA ASN A 276 -0.53 5.09 3.53
C ASN A 276 0.52 4.90 2.44
N PHE A 277 0.46 5.72 1.41
CA PHE A 277 1.48 5.80 0.36
C PHE A 277 2.07 7.20 0.30
N PRO A 278 3.38 7.34 0.03
CA PRO A 278 3.92 8.62 -0.43
C PRO A 278 3.18 9.04 -1.70
N GLN A 279 2.71 10.27 -1.71
CA GLN A 279 2.01 10.79 -2.87
C GLN A 279 3.02 11.07 -3.99
N TYR A 280 2.74 10.57 -5.17
CA TYR A 280 3.51 10.86 -6.38
C TYR A 280 2.84 11.99 -7.15
N VAL A 281 3.55 13.11 -7.36
CA VAL A 281 3.04 14.28 -8.10
C VAL A 281 3.70 14.32 -9.47
N SER A 282 2.98 13.92 -10.52
CA SER A 282 3.51 13.83 -11.89
C SER A 282 3.74 15.16 -12.58
N ASN A 283 3.09 16.23 -12.11
CA ASN A 283 3.11 17.53 -12.80
C ASN A 283 4.41 18.31 -12.56
N GLU A 284 5.30 17.86 -11.65
CA GLU A 284 6.53 18.61 -11.35
C GLU A 284 7.51 18.61 -12.52
N ARG A 285 7.60 17.49 -13.28
CA ARG A 285 8.46 17.43 -14.48
C ARG A 285 7.98 18.37 -15.59
N GLN A 286 6.66 18.47 -15.80
CA GLN A 286 6.10 19.40 -16.79
C GLN A 286 6.29 20.86 -16.37
N GLN A 287 6.17 21.14 -15.06
CA GLN A 287 6.47 22.46 -14.49
C GLN A 287 7.96 22.81 -14.64
N LEU A 288 8.86 21.87 -14.39
CA LEU A 288 10.30 22.02 -14.62
C LEU A 288 10.62 22.33 -16.08
N LEU A 289 10.06 21.56 -17.02
CA LEU A 289 10.25 21.79 -18.45
C LEU A 289 9.74 23.16 -18.88
N ASN A 290 8.56 23.56 -18.40
CA ASN A 290 8.00 24.89 -18.68
C ASN A 290 8.87 26.01 -18.11
N LEU A 291 9.46 25.83 -16.91
CA LEU A 291 10.37 26.79 -16.29
C LEU A 291 11.71 26.87 -17.03
N MET A 292 12.23 25.74 -17.53
CA MET A 292 13.44 25.71 -18.36
C MET A 292 13.24 26.42 -19.71
N ASP A 293 12.07 26.24 -20.33
CA ASP A 293 11.73 26.91 -21.61
C ASP A 293 11.55 28.42 -21.42
N ILE A 294 11.03 28.89 -20.32
CA ILE A 294 10.93 30.29 -19.97
C ILE A 294 12.34 30.91 -19.76
N HIS A 295 13.24 30.17 -19.12
CA HIS A 295 14.62 30.65 -18.89
C HIS A 295 15.43 30.76 -20.19
N ASN A 296 15.24 29.79 -21.10
CA ASN A 296 15.89 29.78 -22.42
C ASN A 296 15.28 30.76 -23.41
N SER A 297 14.08 31.29 -23.16
CA SER A 297 13.42 32.27 -24.00
C SER A 297 13.65 33.73 -23.57
N SER A 298 14.43 33.95 -22.50
CA SER A 298 14.73 35.25 -21.91
C SER A 298 16.17 35.74 -22.19
N ASP A 299 16.96 34.95 -22.92
CA ASP A 299 18.27 35.32 -23.50
C ASP A 299 18.13 35.57 -24.99
#